data_b7da4fd34832dc41bc875021557d4e08
#
_entry.id   b7da4fd34832dc41bc875021557d4e08
#
_cell.length_a   1.000
_cell.length_b   1.000
_cell.length_c   1.000
_cell.angle_alpha   90.00
_cell.angle_beta   90.00
_cell.angle_gamma   90.00
#
_symmetry.space_group_name_H-M   'P 1'
#
loop_
_entity.id
_entity.type
_entity.pdbx_description
1 polymer ?
#
loop_
_entity_poly.entity_id
_entity_poly.type
_entity_poly.pdbx_seq_one_letter_code
_entity_poly.pdbx_strand_id
1 'polypeptide(L)'
;MKTYCRHTHCGTPAFVRKATDHYLQGKTSRRDVARFLERHPDLDAIADKLAGQIETGRFDHPRICYFNRVEPISGKHRVIGREAIEQQILDHVAVLALMPLFEAKIGRWQTASIPNRGTNDARRAIRKWIREPSSRVFVKLDVRKCYPSIDRLTLKAMLSRDVGDATLLRLVFHLIDSYAGANGLNIGSYLSQYLANYYLSAIWHFCEHGLTRTRRHRDGTTTTRRLVTHVLLYMDDILLLGRSKRDLSIAARRITAFAHDRLKLEMHPEWNIKHVGVEPIDMVGYVFRPGRTNIRTGIFLRAGRTFARFRRHPRNLTLARRCASYYGYFIHSDSVLVRRRRQVDETMRMAKRTLARANQQPRKEKR
;
A
#
# COMPACT_ATOMS: atom_id res chain seq x y z
N MET A 1 -4.09 25.30 -13.29
CA MET A 1 -3.70 24.05 -12.58
C MET A 1 -2.50 23.44 -13.28
N LYS A 2 -1.52 22.89 -12.52
CA LYS A 2 -0.42 22.14 -13.12
C LYS A 2 -0.97 20.81 -13.63
N THR A 3 -0.70 20.47 -14.91
CA THR A 3 -1.05 19.18 -15.52
C THR A 3 0.22 18.34 -15.59
N TYR A 4 0.16 17.14 -15.04
CA TYR A 4 1.27 16.18 -15.01
C TYR A 4 1.22 15.25 -16.22
N CYS A 5 2.29 14.53 -16.49
CA CYS A 5 2.35 13.46 -17.50
C CYS A 5 1.82 13.91 -18.87
N ARG A 6 2.38 15.00 -19.45
CA ARG A 6 1.90 15.54 -20.74
C ARG A 6 2.43 14.77 -21.96
N HIS A 7 3.64 14.27 -21.90
CA HIS A 7 4.34 13.60 -23.00
C HIS A 7 5.01 12.33 -22.46
N THR A 8 4.19 11.33 -22.17
CA THR A 8 4.68 10.10 -21.53
C THR A 8 5.25 9.10 -22.53
N HIS A 9 4.86 9.21 -23.80
CA HIS A 9 5.20 8.22 -24.86
C HIS A 9 4.88 6.77 -24.45
N CYS A 10 3.86 6.58 -23.59
CA CYS A 10 3.53 5.28 -23.01
C CYS A 10 3.05 4.25 -24.04
N GLY A 11 2.63 4.69 -25.22
CA GLY A 11 2.25 3.84 -26.38
C GLY A 11 3.44 3.43 -27.27
N THR A 12 4.67 3.85 -26.98
CA THR A 12 5.81 3.42 -27.80
C THR A 12 6.28 2.01 -27.41
N PRO A 13 6.72 1.18 -28.40
CA PRO A 13 7.27 -0.15 -28.12
C PRO A 13 8.40 -0.14 -27.08
N ALA A 14 9.31 0.83 -27.17
CA ALA A 14 10.42 0.96 -26.22
C ALA A 14 9.93 1.19 -24.77
N PHE A 15 8.88 2.01 -24.57
CA PHE A 15 8.32 2.23 -23.25
C PHE A 15 7.62 0.98 -22.70
N VAL A 16 6.83 0.30 -23.56
CA VAL A 16 6.14 -0.95 -23.20
C VAL A 16 7.18 -2.05 -22.91
N ARG A 17 8.27 -2.15 -23.67
CA ARG A 17 9.36 -3.08 -23.38
C ARG A 17 9.99 -2.83 -22.03
N LYS A 18 10.30 -1.58 -21.69
CA LYS A 18 10.79 -1.20 -20.35
C LYS A 18 9.81 -1.60 -19.23
N ALA A 19 8.52 -1.42 -19.44
CA ALA A 19 7.48 -1.82 -18.49
C ALA A 19 7.39 -3.34 -18.35
N THR A 20 7.58 -4.09 -19.44
CA THR A 20 7.64 -5.55 -19.46
C THR A 20 8.82 -6.06 -18.64
N ASP A 21 10.00 -5.49 -18.83
CA ASP A 21 11.19 -5.85 -18.05
C ASP A 21 10.99 -5.54 -16.55
N HIS A 22 10.40 -4.38 -16.24
CA HIS A 22 10.04 -4.02 -14.86
C HIS A 22 9.03 -5.00 -14.26
N TYR A 23 8.02 -5.44 -15.03
CA TYR A 23 7.07 -6.48 -14.58
C TYR A 23 7.78 -7.79 -14.27
N LEU A 24 8.72 -8.23 -15.12
CA LEU A 24 9.40 -9.52 -15.01
C LEU A 24 10.40 -9.60 -13.85
N GLN A 25 10.85 -8.45 -13.31
CA GLN A 25 11.83 -8.43 -12.21
C GLN A 25 11.38 -9.28 -11.02
N GLY A 26 12.17 -10.32 -10.70
CA GLY A 26 11.91 -11.25 -9.60
C GLY A 26 10.70 -12.18 -9.78
N LYS A 27 10.05 -12.19 -10.95
CA LYS A 27 8.84 -12.99 -11.21
C LYS A 27 9.05 -14.15 -12.21
N THR A 28 10.17 -14.22 -12.92
CA THR A 28 10.44 -15.24 -13.94
C THR A 28 10.32 -16.69 -13.42
N SER A 29 10.52 -16.88 -12.13
CA SER A 29 10.36 -18.20 -11.48
C SER A 29 8.91 -18.59 -11.16
N ARG A 30 7.92 -17.70 -11.34
CA ARG A 30 6.50 -18.03 -11.16
C ARG A 30 6.04 -18.90 -12.32
N ARG A 31 5.25 -19.94 -12.03
CA ARG A 31 4.77 -20.91 -13.04
C ARG A 31 3.98 -20.27 -14.18
N ASP A 32 3.13 -19.29 -13.85
CA ASP A 32 2.32 -18.57 -14.83
C ASP A 32 3.20 -17.70 -15.75
N VAL A 33 4.19 -17.03 -15.18
CA VAL A 33 5.15 -16.19 -15.92
C VAL A 33 6.07 -17.09 -16.80
N ALA A 34 6.59 -18.19 -16.24
CA ALA A 34 7.43 -19.12 -17.00
C ALA A 34 6.68 -19.66 -18.24
N ARG A 35 5.42 -20.12 -18.09
CA ARG A 35 4.60 -20.58 -19.19
C ARG A 35 4.26 -19.45 -20.22
N PHE A 36 4.15 -18.21 -19.75
CA PHE A 36 3.97 -17.07 -20.63
C PHE A 36 5.22 -16.85 -21.49
N LEU A 37 6.40 -16.86 -20.88
CA LEU A 37 7.68 -16.69 -21.58
C LEU A 37 7.97 -17.84 -22.55
N GLU A 38 7.60 -19.09 -22.23
CA GLU A 38 7.69 -20.23 -23.15
C GLU A 38 6.83 -20.03 -24.40
N ARG A 39 5.64 -19.48 -24.26
CA ARG A 39 4.72 -19.20 -25.39
C ARG A 39 5.04 -17.93 -26.16
N HIS A 40 5.73 -17.00 -25.52
CA HIS A 40 6.09 -15.70 -26.06
C HIS A 40 7.59 -15.43 -25.81
N PRO A 41 8.47 -16.13 -26.55
CA PRO A 41 9.93 -15.97 -26.38
C PRO A 41 10.42 -14.59 -26.82
N ASP A 42 9.76 -13.99 -27.79
CA ASP A 42 10.04 -12.64 -28.28
C ASP A 42 9.26 -11.60 -27.47
N LEU A 43 9.95 -10.92 -26.57
CA LEU A 43 9.36 -9.87 -25.73
C LEU A 43 9.20 -8.55 -26.47
N ASP A 44 9.94 -8.34 -27.57
CA ASP A 44 9.77 -7.13 -28.39
C ASP A 44 8.49 -7.23 -29.20
N ALA A 45 8.15 -8.41 -29.76
CA ALA A 45 6.85 -8.64 -30.39
C ALA A 45 5.67 -8.43 -29.42
N ILE A 46 5.81 -8.80 -28.14
CA ILE A 46 4.80 -8.49 -27.13
C ILE A 46 4.71 -6.98 -26.87
N ALA A 47 5.84 -6.29 -26.80
CA ALA A 47 5.87 -4.84 -26.62
C ALA A 47 5.23 -4.11 -27.81
N ASP A 48 5.49 -4.51 -29.03
CA ASP A 48 4.88 -3.97 -30.26
C ASP A 48 3.36 -4.17 -30.26
N LYS A 49 2.90 -5.39 -29.96
CA LYS A 49 1.48 -5.72 -29.86
C LYS A 49 0.77 -4.81 -28.84
N LEU A 50 1.30 -4.70 -27.63
CA LEU A 50 0.68 -3.92 -26.56
C LEU A 50 0.79 -2.41 -26.84
N ALA A 51 1.85 -1.93 -27.45
CA ALA A 51 2.01 -0.55 -27.90
C ALA A 51 0.92 -0.20 -28.93
N GLY A 52 0.70 -1.04 -29.95
CA GLY A 52 -0.37 -0.87 -30.91
C GLY A 52 -1.78 -0.84 -30.29
N GLN A 53 -2.01 -1.64 -29.23
CA GLN A 53 -3.28 -1.58 -28.48
C GLN A 53 -3.45 -0.24 -27.75
N ILE A 54 -2.38 0.28 -27.14
CA ILE A 54 -2.41 1.57 -26.44
C ILE A 54 -2.67 2.72 -27.43
N GLU A 55 -2.00 2.73 -28.58
CA GLU A 55 -2.17 3.76 -29.61
C GLU A 55 -3.59 3.77 -30.19
N THR A 56 -4.08 2.60 -30.58
CA THR A 56 -5.40 2.48 -31.18
C THR A 56 -6.54 2.58 -30.17
N GLY A 57 -6.26 2.34 -28.87
CA GLY A 57 -7.26 2.23 -27.81
C GLY A 57 -8.10 0.97 -27.89
N ARG A 58 -7.69 -0.03 -28.69
CA ARG A 58 -8.35 -1.32 -28.84
C ARG A 58 -7.60 -2.37 -28.05
N PHE A 59 -8.08 -2.66 -26.85
CA PHE A 59 -7.44 -3.60 -25.93
C PHE A 59 -8.09 -4.99 -26.05
N ASP A 60 -7.25 -5.99 -26.22
CA ASP A 60 -7.65 -7.39 -26.26
C ASP A 60 -6.87 -8.16 -25.20
N HIS A 61 -7.52 -8.40 -24.08
CA HIS A 61 -6.98 -9.24 -23.00
C HIS A 61 -8.11 -10.05 -22.33
N PRO A 62 -7.81 -11.23 -21.78
CA PRO A 62 -8.80 -12.05 -21.11
C PRO A 62 -9.42 -11.32 -19.91
N ARG A 63 -10.67 -11.65 -19.59
CA ARG A 63 -11.36 -11.12 -18.41
C ARG A 63 -10.62 -11.49 -17.14
N ILE A 64 -10.68 -10.59 -16.14
CA ILE A 64 -10.09 -10.81 -14.82
C ILE A 64 -10.78 -11.99 -14.12
N CYS A 65 -9.97 -12.91 -13.63
CA CYS A 65 -10.45 -14.06 -12.88
C CYS A 65 -10.53 -13.74 -11.39
N TYR A 66 -11.74 -13.71 -10.82
CA TYR A 66 -11.96 -13.40 -9.40
C TYR A 66 -12.05 -14.66 -8.55
N PHE A 67 -11.43 -14.64 -7.37
CA PHE A 67 -11.51 -15.72 -6.40
C PHE A 67 -11.51 -15.19 -4.96
N ASN A 68 -12.16 -15.94 -4.08
CA ASN A 68 -12.20 -15.62 -2.66
C ASN A 68 -10.93 -16.10 -1.97
N ARG A 69 -10.35 -15.24 -1.16
CA ARG A 69 -9.20 -15.55 -0.31
C ARG A 69 -9.48 -15.11 1.13
N VAL A 70 -9.28 -16.04 2.06
CA VAL A 70 -9.28 -15.70 3.49
C VAL A 70 -7.89 -15.20 3.87
N GLU A 71 -7.82 -13.99 4.41
CA GLU A 71 -6.56 -13.43 4.88
C GLU A 71 -6.10 -14.18 6.15
N PRO A 72 -4.92 -14.82 6.14
CA PRO A 72 -4.50 -15.69 7.26
C PRO A 72 -4.33 -14.97 8.59
N ILE A 73 -4.21 -13.65 8.57
CA ILE A 73 -3.93 -12.83 9.77
C ILE A 73 -5.21 -12.33 10.41
N SER A 74 -6.11 -11.75 9.63
CA SER A 74 -7.34 -11.15 10.12
C SER A 74 -8.57 -12.06 10.04
N GLY A 75 -8.49 -13.15 9.26
CA GLY A 75 -9.63 -14.00 8.93
C GLY A 75 -10.61 -13.33 7.94
N LYS A 76 -10.31 -12.14 7.44
CA LYS A 76 -11.20 -11.41 6.53
C LYS A 76 -11.23 -12.09 5.16
N HIS A 77 -12.43 -12.25 4.62
CA HIS A 77 -12.66 -12.67 3.24
C HIS A 77 -12.38 -11.50 2.29
N ARG A 78 -11.58 -11.75 1.27
CA ARG A 78 -11.27 -10.79 0.21
C ARG A 78 -11.50 -11.41 -1.15
N VAL A 79 -12.18 -10.70 -2.01
CA VAL A 79 -12.26 -11.04 -3.44
C VAL A 79 -11.02 -10.48 -4.11
N ILE A 80 -10.20 -11.35 -4.70
CA ILE A 80 -8.96 -10.97 -5.38
C ILE A 80 -9.15 -11.22 -6.86
N GLY A 81 -8.89 -10.19 -7.69
CA GLY A 81 -8.89 -10.34 -9.13
C GLY A 81 -7.48 -10.63 -9.64
N ARG A 82 -7.34 -11.73 -10.37
CA ARG A 82 -6.11 -12.12 -11.05
C ARG A 82 -6.22 -11.74 -12.53
N GLU A 83 -5.43 -10.78 -12.92
CA GLU A 83 -5.30 -10.28 -14.28
C GLU A 83 -4.42 -11.22 -15.14
N ALA A 84 -4.66 -11.25 -16.45
CA ALA A 84 -3.76 -11.85 -17.40
C ALA A 84 -2.38 -11.15 -17.38
N ILE A 85 -1.33 -11.83 -17.83
CA ILE A 85 0.03 -11.25 -17.78
C ILE A 85 0.13 -10.02 -18.66
N GLU A 86 -0.47 -9.99 -19.83
CA GLU A 86 -0.51 -8.83 -20.70
C GLU A 86 -1.17 -7.63 -20.00
N GLN A 87 -2.28 -7.83 -19.31
CA GLN A 87 -2.94 -6.78 -18.53
C GLN A 87 -2.05 -6.32 -17.36
N GLN A 88 -1.34 -7.24 -16.68
CA GLN A 88 -0.37 -6.86 -15.63
C GLN A 88 0.79 -6.02 -16.22
N ILE A 89 1.23 -6.28 -17.46
CA ILE A 89 2.21 -5.45 -18.16
C ILE A 89 1.63 -4.05 -18.43
N LEU A 90 0.39 -3.96 -18.91
CA LEU A 90 -0.30 -2.67 -19.10
C LEU A 90 -0.46 -1.88 -17.80
N ASP A 91 -0.71 -2.55 -16.67
CA ASP A 91 -0.66 -1.94 -15.35
C ASP A 91 0.70 -1.30 -15.06
N HIS A 92 1.80 -2.00 -15.41
CA HIS A 92 3.15 -1.48 -15.23
C HIS A 92 3.44 -0.29 -16.17
N VAL A 93 2.95 -0.32 -17.43
CA VAL A 93 3.00 0.83 -18.35
C VAL A 93 2.31 2.04 -17.72
N ALA A 94 1.07 1.87 -17.26
CA ALA A 94 0.28 2.94 -16.66
C ALA A 94 0.95 3.52 -15.41
N VAL A 95 1.47 2.65 -14.51
CA VAL A 95 2.15 3.11 -13.28
C VAL A 95 3.42 3.86 -13.60
N LEU A 96 4.28 3.37 -14.50
CA LEU A 96 5.52 4.04 -14.87
C LEU A 96 5.25 5.40 -15.52
N ALA A 97 4.23 5.49 -16.38
CA ALA A 97 3.84 6.74 -17.03
C ALA A 97 3.20 7.74 -16.05
N LEU A 98 2.46 7.26 -15.04
CA LEU A 98 1.84 8.09 -13.99
C LEU A 98 2.81 8.45 -12.85
N MET A 99 4.05 7.94 -12.84
CA MET A 99 4.97 8.14 -11.71
C MET A 99 5.18 9.62 -11.35
N PRO A 100 5.34 10.56 -12.31
CA PRO A 100 5.47 11.99 -11.99
C PRO A 100 4.25 12.57 -11.24
N LEU A 101 3.03 12.10 -11.55
CA LEU A 101 1.81 12.46 -10.83
C LEU A 101 1.84 11.90 -9.41
N PHE A 102 2.17 10.61 -9.26
CA PHE A 102 2.18 9.94 -7.96
C PHE A 102 3.21 10.55 -7.01
N GLU A 103 4.41 10.85 -7.50
CA GLU A 103 5.47 11.51 -6.72
C GLU A 103 5.06 12.91 -6.25
N ALA A 104 4.33 13.65 -7.09
CA ALA A 104 3.88 15.00 -6.77
C ALA A 104 2.67 15.04 -5.83
N LYS A 105 1.76 14.07 -5.93
CA LYS A 105 0.47 14.11 -5.23
C LYS A 105 0.39 13.21 -4.01
N ILE A 106 1.06 12.06 -4.01
CA ILE A 106 1.02 11.14 -2.87
C ILE A 106 1.86 11.73 -1.74
N GLY A 107 1.21 12.02 -0.62
CA GLY A 107 1.82 12.69 0.51
C GLY A 107 2.98 11.92 1.15
N ARG A 108 3.90 12.65 1.79
CA ARG A 108 5.11 12.04 2.40
C ARG A 108 4.77 10.91 3.38
N TRP A 109 3.70 11.07 4.15
CA TRP A 109 3.29 10.11 5.18
C TRP A 109 2.14 9.19 4.74
N GLN A 110 1.93 9.04 3.45
CA GLN A 110 1.25 7.90 2.85
C GLN A 110 2.31 6.83 2.58
N THR A 111 2.34 5.80 3.40
CA THR A 111 3.50 4.91 3.48
C THR A 111 3.26 3.49 2.97
N ALA A 112 2.03 3.15 2.60
CA ALA A 112 1.70 1.81 2.10
C ALA A 112 1.91 1.69 0.60
N SER A 113 2.59 0.64 0.15
CA SER A 113 2.75 0.28 -1.27
C SER A 113 3.37 1.37 -2.16
N ILE A 114 4.21 2.21 -1.61
CA ILE A 114 4.96 3.24 -2.34
C ILE A 114 6.45 2.90 -2.28
N PRO A 115 7.20 2.99 -3.39
CA PRO A 115 8.64 2.76 -3.39
C PRO A 115 9.36 3.60 -2.34
N ASN A 116 10.35 3.01 -1.69
CA ASN A 116 11.15 3.64 -0.63
C ASN A 116 10.34 4.14 0.58
N ARG A 117 9.08 3.77 0.69
CA ARG A 117 8.20 4.04 1.86
C ARG A 117 7.52 2.73 2.25
N GLY A 118 7.23 2.56 3.53
CA GLY A 118 6.57 1.33 3.97
C GLY A 118 6.37 1.25 5.47
N THR A 119 6.11 0.06 5.94
CA THR A 119 5.91 -0.25 7.37
C THR A 119 7.04 0.30 8.26
N ASN A 120 8.30 0.28 7.78
CA ASN A 120 9.44 0.80 8.55
C ASN A 120 9.43 2.31 8.68
N ASP A 121 9.01 3.04 7.63
CA ASP A 121 8.89 4.50 7.70
C ASP A 121 7.76 4.90 8.64
N ALA A 122 6.58 4.27 8.50
CA ALA A 122 5.47 4.45 9.41
C ALA A 122 5.88 4.19 10.87
N ARG A 123 6.56 3.06 11.11
CA ARG A 123 7.06 2.70 12.45
C ARG A 123 8.03 3.73 13.02
N ARG A 124 9.01 4.18 12.22
CA ARG A 124 9.98 5.20 12.65
C ARG A 124 9.30 6.52 12.97
N ALA A 125 8.37 6.95 12.13
CA ALA A 125 7.60 8.16 12.31
C ALA A 125 6.77 8.11 13.61
N ILE A 126 5.95 7.08 13.80
CA ILE A 126 5.13 6.91 14.99
C ILE A 126 6.00 6.90 16.25
N ARG A 127 7.10 6.11 16.26
CA ARG A 127 8.02 6.03 17.39
C ARG A 127 8.66 7.38 17.76
N LYS A 128 8.94 8.23 16.78
CA LYS A 128 9.44 9.60 16.97
C LYS A 128 8.34 10.49 17.53
N TRP A 129 7.19 10.57 16.85
CA TRP A 129 6.12 11.51 17.15
C TRP A 129 5.47 11.32 18.52
N ILE A 130 5.31 10.08 18.99
CA ILE A 130 4.72 9.81 20.31
C ILE A 130 5.59 10.27 21.49
N ARG A 131 6.84 10.69 21.23
CA ARG A 131 7.74 11.26 22.25
C ARG A 131 7.67 12.79 22.28
N GLU A 132 7.06 13.40 21.27
CA GLU A 132 6.98 14.86 21.19
C GLU A 132 5.93 15.39 22.17
N PRO A 133 6.21 16.50 22.90
CA PRO A 133 5.28 17.10 23.86
C PRO A 133 3.97 17.55 23.21
N SER A 134 3.98 17.78 21.90
CA SER A 134 2.82 18.13 21.09
C SER A 134 1.89 16.96 20.76
N SER A 135 2.31 15.72 20.98
CA SER A 135 1.56 14.49 20.69
C SER A 135 0.96 13.90 21.96
N ARG A 136 -0.01 14.60 22.58
CA ARG A 136 -0.64 14.15 23.84
C ARG A 136 -1.77 13.16 23.66
N VAL A 137 -2.46 13.26 22.54
CA VAL A 137 -3.61 12.43 22.20
C VAL A 137 -3.51 11.93 20.77
N PHE A 138 -4.18 10.82 20.50
CA PHE A 138 -4.27 10.27 19.14
C PHE A 138 -5.68 9.75 18.85
N VAL A 139 -6.00 9.66 17.57
CA VAL A 139 -7.17 8.96 17.05
C VAL A 139 -6.78 8.19 15.82
N LYS A 140 -7.36 7.00 15.66
CA LYS A 140 -7.31 6.23 14.42
C LYS A 140 -8.66 6.30 13.75
N LEU A 141 -8.65 6.59 12.45
CA LEU A 141 -9.79 6.51 11.57
C LEU A 141 -9.52 5.41 10.54
N ASP A 142 -10.56 4.74 10.08
CA ASP A 142 -10.49 3.65 9.12
C ASP A 142 -11.52 3.87 8.00
N VAL A 143 -11.09 3.72 6.74
CA VAL A 143 -11.99 3.83 5.59
C VAL A 143 -12.69 2.51 5.37
N ARG A 144 -14.01 2.51 5.48
CA ARG A 144 -14.83 1.30 5.33
C ARG A 144 -14.71 0.73 3.92
N LYS A 145 -14.24 -0.53 3.81
CA LYS A 145 -14.10 -1.24 2.52
C LYS A 145 -13.36 -0.40 1.45
N CYS A 146 -12.24 0.22 1.80
CA CYS A 146 -11.55 1.23 0.99
C CYS A 146 -11.50 0.90 -0.51
N TYR A 147 -10.87 -0.21 -0.92
CA TYR A 147 -10.77 -0.58 -2.33
C TYR A 147 -12.12 -0.73 -3.06
N PRO A 148 -13.10 -1.48 -2.52
CA PRO A 148 -14.42 -1.59 -3.15
C PRO A 148 -15.22 -0.29 -3.17
N SER A 149 -14.92 0.66 -2.27
CA SER A 149 -15.69 1.91 -2.12
C SER A 149 -15.14 3.08 -2.93
N ILE A 150 -13.98 2.94 -3.59
CA ILE A 150 -13.45 4.01 -4.44
C ILE A 150 -14.43 4.28 -5.58
N ASP A 151 -14.94 5.51 -5.63
CA ASP A 151 -15.82 5.97 -6.70
C ASP A 151 -15.00 6.21 -7.98
N ARG A 152 -15.26 5.39 -9.02
CA ARG A 152 -14.51 5.44 -10.28
C ARG A 152 -14.72 6.73 -11.03
N LEU A 153 -15.91 7.33 -10.95
CA LEU A 153 -16.19 8.59 -11.65
C LEU A 153 -15.37 9.72 -11.02
N THR A 154 -15.36 9.81 -9.70
CA THR A 154 -14.52 10.76 -8.96
C THR A 154 -13.04 10.55 -9.26
N LEU A 155 -12.56 9.28 -9.25
CA LEU A 155 -11.17 8.97 -9.57
C LEU A 155 -10.79 9.38 -11.00
N LYS A 156 -11.63 9.08 -11.99
CA LYS A 156 -11.42 9.48 -13.38
C LYS A 156 -11.44 11.00 -13.54
N ALA A 157 -12.33 11.70 -12.85
CA ALA A 157 -12.36 13.16 -12.84
C ALA A 157 -11.07 13.77 -12.26
N MET A 158 -10.53 13.19 -11.17
CA MET A 158 -9.24 13.58 -10.61
C MET A 158 -8.10 13.38 -11.61
N LEU A 159 -8.05 12.21 -12.27
CA LEU A 159 -7.04 11.89 -13.28
C LEU A 159 -7.15 12.83 -14.49
N SER A 160 -8.35 13.07 -15.03
CA SER A 160 -8.57 13.99 -16.15
C SER A 160 -8.12 15.41 -15.85
N ARG A 161 -8.26 15.87 -14.61
CA ARG A 161 -7.78 17.17 -14.17
C ARG A 161 -6.26 17.25 -14.10
N ASP A 162 -5.59 16.18 -13.66
CA ASP A 162 -4.18 16.21 -13.28
C ASP A 162 -3.25 15.67 -14.39
N VAL A 163 -3.73 14.80 -15.29
CA VAL A 163 -2.96 14.15 -16.37
C VAL A 163 -3.21 14.83 -17.71
N GLY A 164 -2.14 15.18 -18.41
CA GLY A 164 -2.23 15.87 -19.71
C GLY A 164 -2.18 14.97 -20.94
N ASP A 165 -1.75 13.72 -20.81
CA ASP A 165 -1.61 12.77 -21.91
C ASP A 165 -2.93 12.00 -22.13
N ALA A 166 -3.60 12.23 -23.27
CA ALA A 166 -4.86 11.60 -23.59
C ALA A 166 -4.73 10.08 -23.83
N THR A 167 -3.60 9.65 -24.41
CA THR A 167 -3.33 8.22 -24.63
C THR A 167 -3.18 7.48 -23.32
N LEU A 168 -2.44 8.06 -22.37
CA LEU A 168 -2.30 7.52 -21.02
C LEU A 168 -3.65 7.48 -20.29
N LEU A 169 -4.46 8.54 -20.37
CA LEU A 169 -5.80 8.55 -19.76
C LEU A 169 -6.69 7.44 -20.33
N ARG A 170 -6.67 7.25 -21.65
CA ARG A 170 -7.44 6.17 -22.31
C ARG A 170 -7.02 4.79 -21.80
N LEU A 171 -5.71 4.52 -21.71
CA LEU A 171 -5.17 3.28 -21.12
C LEU A 171 -5.65 3.09 -19.68
N VAL A 172 -5.46 4.09 -18.82
CA VAL A 172 -5.80 4.00 -17.39
C VAL A 172 -7.31 3.81 -17.19
N PHE A 173 -8.14 4.50 -17.97
CA PHE A 173 -9.60 4.36 -17.89
C PHE A 173 -10.04 2.96 -18.35
N HIS A 174 -9.47 2.44 -19.45
CA HIS A 174 -9.73 1.07 -19.87
C HIS A 174 -9.41 0.06 -18.76
N LEU A 175 -8.23 0.17 -18.12
CA LEU A 175 -7.83 -0.72 -17.04
C LEU A 175 -8.78 -0.62 -15.83
N ILE A 176 -9.20 0.59 -15.43
CA ILE A 176 -10.19 0.79 -14.37
C ILE A 176 -11.55 0.17 -14.73
N ASP A 177 -12.00 0.33 -15.98
CA ASP A 177 -13.29 -0.18 -16.43
C ASP A 177 -13.32 -1.71 -16.59
N SER A 178 -12.16 -2.34 -16.76
CA SER A 178 -12.04 -3.80 -16.79
C SER A 178 -12.34 -4.48 -15.45
N TYR A 179 -12.32 -3.75 -14.34
CA TYR A 179 -12.61 -4.31 -13.01
C TYR A 179 -14.10 -4.60 -12.83
N ALA A 180 -14.44 -5.67 -12.09
CA ALA A 180 -15.82 -6.04 -11.81
C ALA A 180 -16.58 -4.94 -11.03
N GLY A 181 -17.89 -4.88 -11.26
CA GLY A 181 -18.79 -3.94 -10.60
C GLY A 181 -18.68 -2.51 -11.14
N ALA A 182 -19.57 -1.63 -10.67
CA ALA A 182 -19.62 -0.23 -11.09
C ALA A 182 -18.58 0.64 -10.37
N ASN A 183 -18.20 0.28 -9.14
CA ASN A 183 -17.26 1.00 -8.28
C ASN A 183 -16.13 0.09 -7.81
N GLY A 184 -15.14 0.70 -7.19
CA GLY A 184 -14.01 0.03 -6.57
C GLY A 184 -12.85 -0.27 -7.51
N LEU A 185 -11.71 -0.59 -6.91
CA LEU A 185 -10.49 -1.02 -7.56
C LEU A 185 -10.23 -2.49 -7.31
N ASN A 186 -9.56 -3.14 -8.26
CA ASN A 186 -9.21 -4.55 -8.16
C ASN A 186 -8.15 -4.80 -7.08
N ILE A 187 -8.49 -5.64 -6.09
CA ILE A 187 -7.50 -6.12 -5.13
C ILE A 187 -6.66 -7.18 -5.82
N GLY A 188 -5.40 -6.85 -6.10
CA GLY A 188 -4.45 -7.72 -6.81
C GLY A 188 -3.77 -7.03 -8.00
N SER A 189 -4.35 -5.95 -8.52
CA SER A 189 -3.76 -5.11 -9.56
C SER A 189 -2.60 -4.27 -9.00
N TYR A 190 -1.56 -4.13 -9.80
CA TYR A 190 -0.43 -3.25 -9.50
C TYR A 190 -0.82 -1.77 -9.58
N LEU A 191 -1.59 -1.41 -10.61
CA LEU A 191 -2.10 -0.05 -10.81
C LEU A 191 -3.04 0.38 -9.67
N SER A 192 -3.92 -0.52 -9.22
CA SER A 192 -4.89 -0.24 -8.15
C SER A 192 -4.26 0.26 -6.86
N GLN A 193 -3.05 -0.21 -6.50
CA GLN A 193 -2.35 0.21 -5.28
C GLN A 193 -1.94 1.68 -5.35
N TYR A 194 -1.48 2.13 -6.51
CA TYR A 194 -1.09 3.53 -6.73
C TYR A 194 -2.30 4.44 -6.85
N LEU A 195 -3.33 4.01 -7.59
CA LEU A 195 -4.57 4.76 -7.74
C LEU A 195 -5.30 4.95 -6.41
N ALA A 196 -5.33 3.93 -5.54
CA ALA A 196 -5.88 4.05 -4.18
C ALA A 196 -5.11 5.09 -3.36
N ASN A 197 -3.77 5.06 -3.37
CA ASN A 197 -2.97 6.08 -2.69
C ASN A 197 -3.18 7.48 -3.27
N TYR A 198 -3.27 7.61 -4.59
CA TYR A 198 -3.57 8.88 -5.26
C TYR A 198 -4.95 9.40 -4.86
N TYR A 199 -5.97 8.57 -4.85
CA TYR A 199 -7.32 8.93 -4.42
C TYR A 199 -7.34 9.41 -2.96
N LEU A 200 -6.69 8.68 -2.06
CA LEU A 200 -6.57 9.02 -0.65
C LEU A 200 -5.64 10.21 -0.38
N SER A 201 -4.82 10.61 -1.36
CA SER A 201 -3.96 11.79 -1.19
C SER A 201 -4.75 13.07 -0.95
N ALA A 202 -5.99 13.14 -1.43
CA ALA A 202 -6.88 14.26 -1.14
C ALA A 202 -7.15 14.40 0.37
N ILE A 203 -7.34 13.29 1.09
CA ILE A 203 -7.48 13.30 2.56
C ILE A 203 -6.18 13.78 3.21
N TRP A 204 -5.03 13.28 2.73
CA TRP A 204 -3.73 13.68 3.27
C TRP A 204 -3.49 15.19 3.11
N HIS A 205 -3.72 15.74 1.91
CA HIS A 205 -3.60 17.17 1.65
C HIS A 205 -4.58 18.02 2.48
N PHE A 206 -5.81 17.52 2.65
CA PHE A 206 -6.78 18.18 3.54
C PHE A 206 -6.29 18.19 4.99
N CYS A 207 -5.68 17.10 5.48
CA CYS A 207 -5.10 17.05 6.82
C CYS A 207 -3.91 18.01 6.99
N GLU A 208 -3.06 18.14 5.96
CA GLU A 208 -1.87 19.01 6.02
C GLU A 208 -2.21 20.50 5.92
N HIS A 209 -3.22 20.88 5.10
CA HIS A 209 -3.49 22.27 4.77
C HIS A 209 -4.85 22.77 5.25
N GLY A 210 -5.86 21.92 5.35
CA GLY A 210 -7.25 22.28 5.63
C GLY A 210 -7.68 22.17 7.10
N LEU A 211 -6.96 21.40 7.92
CA LEU A 211 -7.32 21.18 9.32
C LEU A 211 -6.75 22.26 10.24
N THR A 212 -7.27 23.47 10.09
CA THR A 212 -6.90 24.63 10.90
C THR A 212 -8.08 25.14 11.70
N ARG A 213 -7.78 25.86 12.79
CA ARG A 213 -8.74 26.62 13.58
C ARG A 213 -8.23 28.04 13.78
N THR A 214 -9.03 29.01 13.39
CA THR A 214 -8.78 30.43 13.63
C THR A 214 -9.48 30.85 14.90
N ARG A 215 -8.79 31.57 15.78
CA ARG A 215 -9.33 32.23 16.96
C ARG A 215 -9.13 33.71 16.80
N ARG A 216 -10.23 34.45 16.94
CA ARG A 216 -10.20 35.92 17.04
C ARG A 216 -10.01 36.28 18.51
N HIS A 217 -9.04 37.13 18.80
CA HIS A 217 -8.77 37.69 20.12
C HIS A 217 -9.58 38.96 20.37
N ARG A 218 -9.63 39.40 21.63
CA ARG A 218 -10.37 40.61 22.01
C ARG A 218 -9.78 41.90 21.41
N ASP A 219 -8.49 41.91 21.12
CA ASP A 219 -7.77 42.98 20.43
C ASP A 219 -7.98 43.04 18.91
N GLY A 220 -8.86 42.18 18.39
CA GLY A 220 -9.15 42.07 16.96
C GLY A 220 -8.17 41.22 16.17
N THR A 221 -7.04 40.80 16.76
CA THR A 221 -6.07 39.93 16.10
C THR A 221 -6.62 38.52 15.92
N THR A 222 -6.09 37.80 14.95
CA THR A 222 -6.48 36.42 14.69
C THR A 222 -5.26 35.50 14.75
N THR A 223 -5.43 34.35 15.41
CA THR A 223 -4.41 33.27 15.43
C THR A 223 -4.97 32.04 14.77
N THR A 224 -4.30 31.55 13.72
CA THR A 224 -4.63 30.29 13.06
C THR A 224 -3.66 29.21 13.48
N ARG A 225 -4.18 28.08 13.97
CA ARG A 225 -3.37 26.92 14.36
C ARG A 225 -3.88 25.63 13.74
N ARG A 226 -2.98 24.69 13.51
CA ARG A 226 -3.33 23.32 13.06
C ARG A 226 -4.03 22.56 14.18
N LEU A 227 -5.06 21.80 13.81
CA LEU A 227 -5.80 20.89 14.71
C LEU A 227 -5.04 19.60 14.98
N VAL A 228 -4.19 19.16 14.05
CA VAL A 228 -3.37 17.96 14.14
C VAL A 228 -1.89 18.31 14.12
N THR A 229 -1.07 17.61 14.89
CA THR A 229 0.40 17.78 14.86
C THR A 229 1.03 16.87 13.83
N HIS A 230 0.57 15.63 13.73
CA HIS A 230 1.04 14.67 12.75
C HIS A 230 -0.13 13.87 12.18
N VAL A 231 0.00 13.52 10.91
CA VAL A 231 -0.90 12.62 10.19
C VAL A 231 -0.09 11.55 9.48
N LEU A 232 -0.58 10.32 9.51
CA LEU A 232 -0.02 9.18 8.78
C LEU A 232 -1.14 8.35 8.20
N LEU A 233 -1.06 8.08 6.89
CA LEU A 233 -1.95 7.17 6.18
C LEU A 233 -1.20 5.89 5.83
N TYR A 234 -1.80 4.77 6.14
CA TYR A 234 -1.34 3.45 5.70
C TYR A 234 -2.51 2.73 5.02
N MET A 235 -2.73 3.02 3.75
CA MET A 235 -3.97 2.71 3.01
C MET A 235 -5.19 3.30 3.72
N ASP A 236 -6.13 2.43 4.12
CA ASP A 236 -7.37 2.71 4.83
C ASP A 236 -7.17 3.23 6.26
N ASP A 237 -6.07 2.87 6.91
CA ASP A 237 -5.73 3.29 8.27
C ASP A 237 -5.16 4.72 8.32
N ILE A 238 -5.83 5.65 9.00
CA ILE A 238 -5.41 7.04 9.22
C ILE A 238 -5.10 7.25 10.70
N LEU A 239 -3.88 7.63 11.03
CA LEU A 239 -3.47 8.01 12.37
C LEU A 239 -3.29 9.53 12.46
N LEU A 240 -3.97 10.13 13.42
CA LEU A 240 -3.83 11.54 13.77
C LEU A 240 -3.26 11.66 15.18
N LEU A 241 -2.27 12.53 15.36
CA LEU A 241 -1.72 12.93 16.65
C LEU A 241 -1.99 14.41 16.88
N GLY A 242 -2.22 14.79 18.13
CA GLY A 242 -2.54 16.17 18.47
C GLY A 242 -2.36 16.51 19.94
N ARG A 243 -2.59 17.79 20.25
CA ARG A 243 -2.41 18.35 21.59
C ARG A 243 -3.61 18.16 22.51
N SER A 244 -4.83 18.16 21.95
CA SER A 244 -6.06 18.11 22.74
C SER A 244 -7.12 17.21 22.12
N LYS A 245 -7.95 16.61 22.97
CA LYS A 245 -9.13 15.80 22.55
C LYS A 245 -10.09 16.63 21.68
N ARG A 246 -10.34 17.89 22.06
CA ARG A 246 -11.24 18.79 21.33
C ARG A 246 -10.79 19.01 19.89
N ASP A 247 -9.50 19.32 19.67
CA ASP A 247 -8.96 19.58 18.34
C ASP A 247 -9.01 18.31 17.48
N LEU A 248 -8.65 17.14 18.03
CA LEU A 248 -8.75 15.88 17.28
C LEU A 248 -10.18 15.46 17.00
N SER A 249 -11.14 15.75 17.89
CA SER A 249 -12.56 15.51 17.62
C SER A 249 -13.08 16.33 16.45
N ILE A 250 -12.71 17.62 16.41
CA ILE A 250 -13.05 18.49 15.28
C ILE A 250 -12.37 17.98 13.99
N ALA A 251 -11.09 17.61 14.06
CA ALA A 251 -10.35 17.09 12.91
C ALA A 251 -10.99 15.81 12.37
N ALA A 252 -11.28 14.84 13.23
CA ALA A 252 -11.91 13.57 12.84
C ALA A 252 -13.25 13.78 12.13
N ARG A 253 -14.14 14.62 12.68
CA ARG A 253 -15.42 14.93 12.05
C ARG A 253 -15.25 15.63 10.68
N ARG A 254 -14.32 16.58 10.57
CA ARG A 254 -14.05 17.26 9.30
C ARG A 254 -13.46 16.32 8.26
N ILE A 255 -12.59 15.39 8.65
CA ILE A 255 -12.06 14.36 7.73
C ILE A 255 -13.18 13.45 7.27
N THR A 256 -14.06 13.00 8.18
CA THR A 256 -15.22 12.16 7.84
C THR A 256 -16.13 12.85 6.83
N ALA A 257 -16.49 14.11 7.08
CA ALA A 257 -17.30 14.89 6.14
C ALA A 257 -16.59 15.08 4.79
N PHE A 258 -15.31 15.46 4.80
CA PHE A 258 -14.51 15.60 3.57
C PHE A 258 -14.44 14.31 2.75
N ALA A 259 -14.19 13.17 3.40
CA ALA A 259 -14.13 11.86 2.75
C ALA A 259 -15.48 11.49 2.10
N HIS A 260 -16.59 11.72 2.82
CA HIS A 260 -17.94 11.50 2.31
C HIS A 260 -18.28 12.43 1.13
N ASP A 261 -18.14 13.73 1.32
CA ASP A 261 -18.62 14.73 0.36
C ASP A 261 -17.78 14.78 -0.92
N ARG A 262 -16.46 14.68 -0.78
CA ARG A 262 -15.51 14.85 -1.89
C ARG A 262 -15.05 13.56 -2.53
N LEU A 263 -15.00 12.46 -1.76
CA LEU A 263 -14.47 11.18 -2.22
C LEU A 263 -15.50 10.04 -2.20
N LYS A 264 -16.74 10.30 -1.78
CA LYS A 264 -17.78 9.28 -1.66
C LYS A 264 -17.35 8.07 -0.80
N LEU A 265 -16.43 8.31 0.16
CA LEU A 265 -15.91 7.29 1.06
C LEU A 265 -16.60 7.36 2.42
N GLU A 266 -16.97 6.19 2.94
CA GLU A 266 -17.50 6.03 4.28
C GLU A 266 -16.39 5.72 5.27
N MET A 267 -16.32 6.49 6.37
CA MET A 267 -15.42 6.18 7.48
C MET A 267 -16.09 5.21 8.45
N HIS A 268 -15.30 4.36 9.12
CA HIS A 268 -15.82 3.55 10.21
C HIS A 268 -16.36 4.48 11.31
N PRO A 269 -17.62 4.30 11.81
CA PRO A 269 -18.22 5.23 12.77
C PRO A 269 -17.55 5.18 14.15
N GLU A 270 -16.98 4.03 14.52
CA GLU A 270 -16.38 3.79 15.82
C GLU A 270 -14.93 4.29 15.86
N TRP A 271 -14.73 5.49 16.32
CA TRP A 271 -13.40 6.01 16.64
C TRP A 271 -13.38 6.69 18.00
N ASN A 272 -12.29 6.50 18.73
CA ASN A 272 -12.10 7.07 20.06
C ASN A 272 -10.77 7.80 20.15
N ILE A 273 -10.80 8.96 20.80
CA ILE A 273 -9.58 9.73 21.08
C ILE A 273 -8.95 9.20 22.36
N LYS A 274 -7.70 8.78 22.24
CA LYS A 274 -6.93 8.12 23.28
C LYS A 274 -5.74 8.96 23.70
N HIS A 275 -5.27 8.76 24.92
CA HIS A 275 -4.07 9.43 25.42
C HIS A 275 -2.81 8.66 25.05
N VAL A 276 -1.83 9.38 24.51
CA VAL A 276 -0.48 8.84 24.27
C VAL A 276 0.17 8.54 25.64
N GLY A 277 0.74 7.36 25.78
CA GLY A 277 1.34 6.91 27.04
C GLY A 277 0.40 6.07 27.91
N VAL A 278 -0.90 6.37 27.93
CA VAL A 278 -1.90 5.56 28.63
C VAL A 278 -2.30 4.38 27.72
N GLU A 279 -2.79 4.68 26.54
CA GLU A 279 -3.22 3.66 25.59
C GLU A 279 -2.21 3.47 24.44
N PRO A 280 -2.04 2.21 23.98
CA PRO A 280 -1.10 1.94 22.91
C PRO A 280 -1.68 2.32 21.53
N ILE A 281 -0.79 2.73 20.62
CA ILE A 281 -1.13 2.86 19.21
C ILE A 281 -0.85 1.52 18.52
N ASP A 282 -1.90 0.85 18.05
CA ASP A 282 -1.78 -0.38 17.25
C ASP A 282 -1.86 -0.03 15.76
N MET A 283 -0.74 -0.07 15.05
CA MET A 283 -0.66 0.24 13.62
C MET A 283 0.50 -0.51 12.94
N VAL A 284 0.37 -0.79 11.66
CA VAL A 284 1.38 -1.44 10.78
C VAL A 284 2.00 -2.71 11.36
N GLY A 285 1.23 -3.45 12.15
CA GLY A 285 1.68 -4.71 12.76
C GLY A 285 2.48 -4.57 14.06
N TYR A 286 2.58 -3.36 14.58
CA TYR A 286 3.23 -3.04 15.87
C TYR A 286 2.28 -2.35 16.84
N VAL A 287 2.64 -2.41 18.11
CA VAL A 287 1.98 -1.74 19.22
C VAL A 287 2.98 -0.79 19.85
N PHE A 288 2.69 0.52 19.76
CA PHE A 288 3.59 1.58 20.19
C PHE A 288 3.18 2.15 21.55
N ARG A 289 4.16 2.34 22.41
CA ARG A 289 4.08 3.14 23.66
C ARG A 289 5.30 4.07 23.72
N PRO A 290 5.27 5.18 24.44
CA PRO A 290 6.48 5.97 24.68
C PRO A 290 7.61 5.08 25.19
N GLY A 291 8.77 5.10 24.51
CA GLY A 291 9.93 4.28 24.88
C GLY A 291 9.89 2.82 24.39
N ARG A 292 8.73 2.27 23.97
CA ARG A 292 8.63 0.84 23.64
C ARG A 292 7.78 0.56 22.41
N THR A 293 8.29 -0.32 21.52
CA THR A 293 7.59 -0.83 20.35
C THR A 293 7.52 -2.35 20.40
N ASN A 294 6.33 -2.90 20.51
CA ASN A 294 6.09 -4.34 20.56
C ASN A 294 5.54 -4.84 19.22
N ILE A 295 5.72 -6.12 18.94
CA ILE A 295 5.02 -6.78 17.83
C ILE A 295 3.55 -6.98 18.24
N ARG A 296 2.59 -6.74 17.32
CA ARG A 296 1.17 -7.04 17.55
C ARG A 296 1.00 -8.52 17.96
N THR A 297 0.24 -8.78 19.01
CA THR A 297 0.11 -10.10 19.66
C THR A 297 -0.18 -11.23 18.66
N GLY A 298 -1.14 -11.04 17.75
CA GLY A 298 -1.48 -12.06 16.75
C GLY A 298 -0.33 -12.39 15.79
N ILE A 299 0.50 -11.40 15.42
CA ILE A 299 1.70 -11.60 14.59
C ILE A 299 2.77 -12.32 15.40
N PHE A 300 2.99 -11.89 16.65
CA PHE A 300 3.98 -12.47 17.55
C PHE A 300 3.74 -13.97 17.82
N LEU A 301 2.50 -14.35 18.12
CA LEU A 301 2.12 -15.75 18.37
C LEU A 301 2.32 -16.63 17.12
N ARG A 302 1.88 -16.14 15.95
CA ARG A 302 2.07 -16.87 14.68
C ARG A 302 3.54 -17.01 14.30
N ALA A 303 4.31 -15.95 14.46
CA ALA A 303 5.75 -15.98 14.26
C ALA A 303 6.39 -17.02 15.17
N GLY A 304 6.11 -16.99 16.47
CA GLY A 304 6.64 -17.97 17.44
C GLY A 304 6.34 -19.41 17.05
N ARG A 305 5.09 -19.72 16.65
CA ARG A 305 4.71 -21.05 16.15
C ARG A 305 5.47 -21.42 14.87
N THR A 306 5.67 -20.48 13.97
CA THR A 306 6.40 -20.72 12.70
C THR A 306 7.86 -21.02 12.97
N PHE A 307 8.54 -20.25 13.81
CA PHE A 307 9.93 -20.50 14.19
C PHE A 307 10.09 -21.85 14.90
N ALA A 308 9.20 -22.20 15.83
CA ALA A 308 9.21 -23.50 16.51
C ALA A 308 9.01 -24.68 15.54
N ARG A 309 8.06 -24.56 14.60
CA ARG A 309 7.84 -25.58 13.56
C ARG A 309 9.03 -25.73 12.64
N PHE A 310 9.66 -24.64 12.24
CA PHE A 310 10.84 -24.70 11.36
C PHE A 310 12.02 -25.38 12.03
N ARG A 311 12.25 -25.19 13.33
CA ARG A 311 13.30 -25.93 14.06
C ARG A 311 13.08 -27.43 14.03
N ARG A 312 11.82 -27.91 14.07
CA ARG A 312 11.50 -29.35 13.93
C ARG A 312 11.62 -29.85 12.49
N HIS A 313 11.40 -28.95 11.50
CA HIS A 313 11.43 -29.32 10.07
C HIS A 313 12.33 -28.38 9.28
N PRO A 314 13.66 -28.38 9.51
CA PRO A 314 14.57 -27.34 8.99
C PRO A 314 14.78 -27.37 7.47
N ARG A 315 14.35 -28.46 6.80
CA ARG A 315 14.37 -28.57 5.32
C ARG A 315 13.12 -28.00 4.64
N ASN A 316 12.09 -27.60 5.40
CA ASN A 316 10.84 -27.11 4.84
C ASN A 316 11.00 -25.67 4.33
N LEU A 317 11.02 -25.49 3.00
CA LEU A 317 11.19 -24.19 2.32
C LEU A 317 10.06 -23.21 2.62
N THR A 318 8.83 -23.69 2.76
CA THR A 318 7.69 -22.82 3.07
C THR A 318 7.83 -22.22 4.46
N LEU A 319 8.23 -23.01 5.46
CA LEU A 319 8.50 -22.53 6.81
C LEU A 319 9.70 -21.59 6.84
N ALA A 320 10.78 -21.89 6.09
CA ALA A 320 11.94 -21.01 5.97
C ALA A 320 11.56 -19.62 5.42
N ARG A 321 10.77 -19.56 4.35
CA ARG A 321 10.26 -18.30 3.77
C ARG A 321 9.39 -17.54 4.78
N ARG A 322 8.51 -18.25 5.52
CA ARG A 322 7.69 -17.63 6.57
C ARG A 322 8.53 -17.08 7.72
N CYS A 323 9.59 -17.78 8.15
CA CYS A 323 10.54 -17.27 9.15
C CYS A 323 11.20 -15.98 8.66
N ALA A 324 11.65 -15.91 7.40
CA ALA A 324 12.23 -14.71 6.82
C ALA A 324 11.23 -13.53 6.82
N SER A 325 9.97 -13.78 6.45
CA SER A 325 8.91 -12.77 6.48
C SER A 325 8.64 -12.24 7.89
N TYR A 326 8.58 -13.11 8.91
CA TYR A 326 8.33 -12.66 10.29
C TYR A 326 9.55 -12.05 10.98
N TYR A 327 10.76 -12.37 10.54
CA TYR A 327 11.98 -11.90 11.17
C TYR A 327 12.09 -10.37 11.21
N GLY A 328 11.60 -9.69 10.16
CA GLY A 328 11.54 -8.23 10.10
C GLY A 328 10.82 -7.61 11.28
N TYR A 329 9.73 -8.21 11.78
CA TYR A 329 9.03 -7.72 12.96
C TYR A 329 9.88 -7.77 14.22
N PHE A 330 10.70 -8.81 14.38
CA PHE A 330 11.57 -8.96 15.56
C PHE A 330 12.73 -7.96 15.56
N ILE A 331 13.39 -7.74 14.44
CA ILE A 331 14.54 -6.82 14.39
C ILE A 331 14.12 -5.34 14.48
N HIS A 332 12.86 -5.05 14.19
CA HIS A 332 12.31 -3.71 14.21
C HIS A 332 11.44 -3.39 15.43
N SER A 333 11.47 -4.26 16.45
CA SER A 333 10.77 -4.09 17.72
C SER A 333 11.72 -4.23 18.91
N ASP A 334 11.28 -3.81 20.09
CA ASP A 334 12.05 -3.95 21.33
C ASP A 334 11.94 -5.38 21.88
N SER A 335 12.35 -6.37 21.08
CA SER A 335 12.20 -7.80 21.34
C SER A 335 13.52 -8.57 21.58
N VAL A 336 14.60 -7.87 21.95
CA VAL A 336 15.95 -8.48 22.10
C VAL A 336 15.94 -9.69 23.04
N LEU A 337 15.35 -9.57 24.22
CA LEU A 337 15.27 -10.67 25.20
C LEU A 337 14.45 -11.86 24.65
N VAL A 338 13.36 -11.57 23.97
CA VAL A 338 12.52 -12.60 23.34
C VAL A 338 13.27 -13.33 22.22
N ARG A 339 14.02 -12.57 21.38
CA ARG A 339 14.85 -13.15 20.32
C ARG A 339 15.86 -14.13 20.87
N ARG A 340 16.55 -13.74 21.95
CA ARG A 340 17.51 -14.61 22.65
C ARG A 340 16.83 -15.85 23.22
N ARG A 341 15.77 -15.68 24.06
CA ARG A 341 15.08 -16.81 24.72
C ARG A 341 14.47 -17.80 23.74
N ARG A 342 13.97 -17.33 22.59
CA ARG A 342 13.32 -18.17 21.56
C ARG A 342 14.23 -18.55 20.40
N GLN A 343 15.52 -18.27 20.50
CA GLN A 343 16.53 -18.60 19.47
C GLN A 343 16.12 -18.12 18.07
N VAL A 344 15.51 -16.93 17.98
CA VAL A 344 14.94 -16.40 16.73
C VAL A 344 16.05 -16.16 15.70
N ASP A 345 17.17 -15.57 16.13
CA ASP A 345 18.28 -15.21 15.24
C ASP A 345 19.01 -16.46 14.72
N GLU A 346 19.20 -17.49 15.56
CA GLU A 346 19.77 -18.77 15.15
C GLU A 346 18.87 -19.51 14.16
N THR A 347 17.58 -19.58 14.48
CA THR A 347 16.58 -20.17 13.60
C THR A 347 16.53 -19.45 12.25
N MET A 348 16.69 -18.13 12.23
CA MET A 348 16.75 -17.36 11.00
C MET A 348 18.01 -17.66 10.18
N ARG A 349 19.18 -17.83 10.84
CA ARG A 349 20.41 -18.29 10.15
C ARG A 349 20.22 -19.64 9.49
N MET A 350 19.57 -20.60 10.18
CA MET A 350 19.21 -21.89 9.60
C MET A 350 18.27 -21.73 8.39
N ALA A 351 17.24 -20.92 8.51
CA ALA A 351 16.28 -20.66 7.43
C ALA A 351 16.96 -20.05 6.19
N LYS A 352 17.88 -19.09 6.37
CA LYS A 352 18.67 -18.53 5.27
C LYS A 352 19.51 -19.60 4.55
N ARG A 353 20.18 -20.49 5.30
CA ARG A 353 20.96 -21.60 4.71
C ARG A 353 20.06 -22.54 3.89
N THR A 354 18.87 -22.86 4.40
CA THR A 354 17.90 -23.72 3.70
C THR A 354 17.42 -23.06 2.39
N LEU A 355 17.14 -21.76 2.41
CA LEU A 355 16.75 -21.00 1.22
C LEU A 355 17.90 -20.89 0.20
N ALA A 356 19.12 -20.64 0.66
CA ALA A 356 20.29 -20.56 -0.22
C ALA A 356 20.56 -21.89 -0.95
N ARG A 357 20.53 -23.03 -0.23
CA ARG A 357 20.68 -24.36 -0.84
C ARG A 357 19.61 -24.65 -1.88
N ALA A 358 18.36 -24.24 -1.63
CA ALA A 358 17.28 -24.45 -2.59
C ALA A 358 17.45 -23.61 -3.87
N ASN A 359 18.07 -22.44 -3.76
CA ASN A 359 18.36 -21.59 -4.93
C ASN A 359 19.56 -22.07 -5.75
N GLN A 360 20.47 -22.84 -5.14
CA GLN A 360 21.65 -23.44 -5.81
C GLN A 360 21.36 -24.76 -6.50
N GLN A 361 20.29 -25.48 -6.12
CA GLN A 361 19.90 -26.71 -6.79
C GLN A 361 19.22 -26.40 -8.13
N PRO A 362 19.74 -26.87 -9.29
CA PRO A 362 19.02 -26.76 -10.54
C PRO A 362 17.65 -27.41 -10.36
N ARG A 363 16.61 -26.77 -10.84
CA ARG A 363 15.23 -27.28 -10.76
C ARG A 363 15.20 -28.63 -11.48
N LYS A 364 15.13 -29.75 -10.73
CA LYS A 364 14.74 -31.03 -11.31
C LYS A 364 13.38 -30.80 -11.95
N GLU A 365 13.32 -30.99 -13.25
CA GLU A 365 12.09 -31.04 -14.02
C GLU A 365 11.19 -32.09 -13.33
N LYS A 366 10.06 -31.62 -12.82
CA LYS A 366 8.99 -32.50 -12.42
C LYS A 366 8.29 -32.94 -13.70
N ARG A 367 8.63 -34.16 -14.14
CA ARG A 367 7.80 -34.93 -15.09
C ARG A 367 6.37 -35.02 -14.59
#